data_b0767f0aed602486076bc3e2bf66dc58
#
_entry.id   b0767f0aed602486076bc3e2bf66dc58
#
_cell.length_a   1.000
_cell.length_b   1.000
_cell.length_c   1.000
_cell.angle_alpha   90.00
_cell.angle_beta   90.00
_cell.angle_gamma   90.00
#
_symmetry.space_group_name_H-M   'P 1'
#
loop_
_entity.id
_entity.type
_entity.pdbx_description
1 polymer ?
#
loop_
_entity_poly.entity_id
_entity_poly.type
_entity_poly.pdbx_seq_one_letter_code
_entity_poly.pdbx_strand_id
1 'polypeptide(L)'
;MPGGVKEMRCDLAVIGAGIAGLSAALFAANRGIETALVGETGEILFASGLMDLLSVHPLEEGKTWDDPWAALTALRRDIPDHPYARMPAADIAAAFDALLAFLKNQGLPYRRRPDRNVEVPVAMGAVKRTYCVPETVWNGVRALEEKQPCLIVDFDQLRGFSARQIASTLEPRWPGLRTARLPFPGGTFSQQYAEQLAMALEAPRNRASLACDIRACLGAARSVGLPAVLGLYRVQMIFEDLQKRVGVPLFEIPILPPSVAGLRLRDAFHREIGRAHV
;
A
#
# COMPACT_ATOMS: atom_id res chain seq x y z
N MET A 1 22.70 39.80 4.85
CA MET A 1 23.07 39.06 6.06
C MET A 1 23.10 37.59 5.69
N PRO A 2 24.22 36.87 5.71
CA PRO A 2 24.21 35.44 5.55
C PRO A 2 23.53 34.86 6.79
N GLY A 3 22.45 34.11 6.59
CA GLY A 3 21.76 33.40 7.66
C GLY A 3 22.75 32.48 8.38
N GLY A 4 22.92 32.68 9.68
CA GLY A 4 23.78 31.83 10.50
C GLY A 4 23.31 30.37 10.39
N VAL A 5 24.24 29.47 10.20
CA VAL A 5 23.98 28.02 10.27
C VAL A 5 23.44 27.72 11.67
N LYS A 6 22.18 27.28 11.74
CA LYS A 6 21.58 26.88 13.00
C LYS A 6 22.05 25.47 13.33
N GLU A 7 22.94 25.38 14.30
CA GLU A 7 23.45 24.10 14.78
C GLU A 7 22.37 23.40 15.63
N MET A 8 22.05 22.15 15.31
CA MET A 8 21.14 21.30 16.08
C MET A 8 21.92 20.10 16.61
N ARG A 9 21.81 19.83 17.92
CA ARG A 9 22.42 18.66 18.54
C ARG A 9 21.37 17.56 18.69
N CYS A 10 21.76 16.33 18.43
CA CYS A 10 20.94 15.14 18.59
C CYS A 10 21.83 13.93 18.83
N ASP A 11 21.27 12.86 19.41
CA ASP A 11 21.98 11.60 19.64
C ASP A 11 22.10 10.78 18.34
N LEU A 12 21.09 10.89 17.47
CA LEU A 12 21.01 10.18 16.21
C LEU A 12 20.53 11.10 15.08
N ALA A 13 21.30 11.17 14.00
CA ALA A 13 20.88 11.79 12.76
C ALA A 13 20.51 10.72 11.72
N VAL A 14 19.26 10.72 11.25
CA VAL A 14 18.77 9.86 10.18
C VAL A 14 18.73 10.67 8.89
N ILE A 15 19.46 10.24 7.86
CA ILE A 15 19.50 10.87 6.55
C ILE A 15 18.67 10.06 5.57
N GLY A 16 17.64 10.71 5.01
CA GLY A 16 16.66 10.10 4.11
C GLY A 16 15.29 9.92 4.74
N ALA A 17 14.27 10.54 4.16
CA ALA A 17 12.88 10.53 4.64
C ALA A 17 11.97 9.61 3.81
N GLY A 18 12.51 8.54 3.24
CA GLY A 18 11.75 7.40 2.73
C GLY A 18 11.24 6.52 3.89
N ILE A 19 10.49 5.45 3.57
CA ILE A 19 9.88 4.58 4.59
C ILE A 19 10.91 3.99 5.58
N ALA A 20 12.11 3.66 5.12
CA ALA A 20 13.18 3.13 5.98
C ALA A 20 13.68 4.16 6.99
N GLY A 21 13.99 5.39 6.54
CA GLY A 21 14.45 6.46 7.42
C GLY A 21 13.36 6.90 8.40
N LEU A 22 12.14 7.05 7.94
CA LEU A 22 10.98 7.37 8.79
C LEU A 22 10.75 6.30 9.86
N SER A 23 10.86 5.01 9.49
CA SER A 23 10.74 3.91 10.46
C SER A 23 11.90 3.89 11.46
N ALA A 24 13.13 4.15 11.00
CA ALA A 24 14.30 4.23 11.88
C ALA A 24 14.16 5.37 12.90
N ALA A 25 13.75 6.57 12.44
CA ALA A 25 13.52 7.71 13.31
C ALA A 25 12.40 7.44 14.32
N LEU A 26 11.28 6.84 13.89
CA LEU A 26 10.19 6.44 14.77
C LEU A 26 10.66 5.47 15.85
N PHE A 27 11.40 4.43 15.48
CA PHE A 27 11.89 3.42 16.41
C PHE A 27 12.94 3.97 17.40
N ALA A 28 13.77 4.90 16.95
CA ALA A 28 14.73 5.59 17.81
C ALA A 28 14.00 6.49 18.81
N ALA A 29 13.07 7.32 18.34
CA ALA A 29 12.27 8.21 19.19
C ALA A 29 11.46 7.43 20.25
N ASN A 30 10.86 6.29 19.87
CA ASN A 30 10.14 5.41 20.81
C ASN A 30 11.04 4.77 21.89
N ARG A 31 12.35 4.83 21.71
CA ARG A 31 13.36 4.41 22.70
C ARG A 31 13.95 5.57 23.51
N GLY A 32 13.41 6.77 23.33
CA GLY A 32 13.89 7.98 24.00
C GLY A 32 15.21 8.53 23.46
N ILE A 33 15.63 8.11 22.25
CA ILE A 33 16.83 8.63 21.58
C ILE A 33 16.46 9.95 20.89
N GLU A 34 17.15 11.02 21.25
CA GLU A 34 16.95 12.33 20.60
C GLU A 34 17.41 12.25 19.14
N THR A 35 16.41 12.28 18.22
CA THR A 35 16.63 11.93 16.82
C THR A 35 16.29 13.08 15.89
N ALA A 36 17.22 13.43 15.02
CA ALA A 36 17.00 14.33 13.90
C ALA A 36 16.79 13.54 12.60
N LEU A 37 15.72 13.83 11.87
CA LEU A 37 15.46 13.28 10.54
C LEU A 37 15.69 14.36 9.48
N VAL A 38 16.60 14.10 8.54
CA VAL A 38 16.97 15.01 7.47
C VAL A 38 16.68 14.39 6.11
N GLY A 39 15.94 15.06 5.26
CA GLY A 39 15.65 14.63 3.90
C GLY A 39 14.27 15.06 3.43
N GLU A 40 14.06 14.98 2.12
CA GLU A 40 12.76 15.23 1.52
C GLU A 40 11.92 13.95 1.50
N THR A 41 10.62 14.09 1.74
CA THR A 41 9.67 12.96 1.79
C THR A 41 9.18 12.52 0.40
N GLY A 42 9.80 12.99 -0.68
CA GLY A 42 9.38 12.69 -2.05
C GLY A 42 9.36 11.19 -2.37
N GLU A 43 10.35 10.45 -1.87
CA GLU A 43 10.50 9.02 -2.18
C GLU A 43 9.36 8.15 -1.64
N ILE A 44 8.77 8.50 -0.50
CA ILE A 44 7.65 7.72 0.06
C ILE A 44 6.41 7.74 -0.85
N LEU A 45 6.28 8.74 -1.73
CA LEU A 45 5.20 8.82 -2.72
C LEU A 45 5.26 7.72 -3.77
N PHE A 46 6.42 7.06 -3.90
CA PHE A 46 6.61 5.90 -4.79
C PHE A 46 6.27 4.58 -4.11
N ALA A 47 5.99 4.57 -2.81
CA ALA A 47 5.60 3.36 -2.10
C ALA A 47 4.25 2.84 -2.58
N SER A 48 4.17 1.58 -2.94
CA SER A 48 2.92 0.90 -3.34
C SER A 48 1.97 0.66 -2.15
N GLY A 49 2.43 0.86 -0.92
CA GLY A 49 1.76 0.45 0.30
C GLY A 49 1.96 -1.03 0.66
N LEU A 50 2.55 -1.82 -0.23
CA LEU A 50 2.89 -3.22 0.05
C LEU A 50 4.23 -3.27 0.80
N MET A 51 4.35 -4.16 1.78
CA MET A 51 5.59 -4.34 2.55
C MET A 51 6.13 -5.74 2.35
N ASP A 52 7.29 -5.81 1.73
CA ASP A 52 7.96 -7.07 1.41
C ASP A 52 8.93 -7.45 2.54
N LEU A 53 9.03 -8.74 2.83
CA LEU A 53 10.13 -9.28 3.63
C LEU A 53 11.15 -9.94 2.69
N LEU A 54 10.80 -11.10 2.12
CA LEU A 54 11.59 -11.75 1.07
C LEU A 54 10.68 -12.70 0.29
N SER A 55 10.58 -12.52 -1.01
CA SER A 55 9.74 -13.34 -1.87
C SER A 55 10.47 -14.01 -3.03
N VAL A 56 11.70 -13.57 -3.33
CA VAL A 56 12.53 -14.11 -4.42
C VAL A 56 13.97 -14.25 -3.95
N HIS A 57 14.53 -15.47 -4.03
CA HIS A 57 15.94 -15.75 -3.76
C HIS A 57 16.30 -17.17 -4.26
N PRO A 58 17.43 -17.38 -4.99
CA PRO A 58 18.30 -16.35 -5.57
C PRO A 58 17.61 -15.57 -6.71
N LEU A 59 18.04 -14.35 -6.95
CA LEU A 59 17.46 -13.48 -7.98
C LEU A 59 17.73 -14.01 -9.39
N GLU A 60 18.92 -14.56 -9.63
CA GLU A 60 19.37 -15.07 -10.92
C GLU A 60 18.50 -16.25 -11.40
N GLU A 61 18.00 -17.04 -10.45
CA GLU A 61 17.10 -18.17 -10.74
C GLU A 61 15.63 -17.75 -10.77
N GLY A 62 15.30 -16.54 -10.29
CA GLY A 62 13.92 -16.09 -10.14
C GLY A 62 13.09 -16.98 -9.19
N LYS A 63 13.74 -17.72 -8.29
CA LYS A 63 13.08 -18.66 -7.39
C LYS A 63 12.21 -17.92 -6.40
N THR A 64 10.92 -18.19 -6.44
CA THR A 64 9.92 -17.59 -5.56
C THR A 64 9.70 -18.43 -4.30
N TRP A 65 9.39 -17.73 -3.20
CA TRP A 65 9.15 -18.35 -1.90
C TRP A 65 7.79 -17.95 -1.34
N ASP A 66 7.01 -18.93 -0.93
CA ASP A 66 5.77 -18.69 -0.18
C ASP A 66 6.08 -18.35 1.28
N ASP A 67 7.04 -19.07 1.89
CA ASP A 67 7.53 -18.82 3.23
C ASP A 67 8.72 -17.84 3.20
N PRO A 68 8.54 -16.56 3.64
CA PRO A 68 9.61 -15.58 3.65
C PRO A 68 10.71 -15.88 4.67
N TRP A 69 10.41 -16.65 5.73
CA TRP A 69 11.38 -17.02 6.76
C TRP A 69 12.31 -18.13 6.29
N ALA A 70 11.77 -19.10 5.54
CA ALA A 70 12.58 -20.09 4.85
C ALA A 70 13.47 -19.43 3.76
N ALA A 71 12.95 -18.44 3.03
CA ALA A 71 13.73 -17.62 2.11
C ALA A 71 14.89 -16.89 2.80
N LEU A 72 14.63 -16.26 3.97
CA LEU A 72 15.67 -15.63 4.77
C LEU A 72 16.74 -16.62 5.24
N THR A 73 16.35 -17.83 5.58
CA THR A 73 17.29 -18.88 5.97
C THR A 73 18.21 -19.27 4.81
N ALA A 74 17.66 -19.40 3.60
CA ALA A 74 18.44 -19.63 2.39
C ALA A 74 19.37 -18.45 2.09
N LEU A 75 18.86 -17.22 2.14
CA LEU A 75 19.64 -15.99 1.91
C LEU A 75 20.85 -15.90 2.86
N ARG A 76 20.64 -16.17 4.16
CA ARG A 76 21.72 -16.13 5.16
C ARG A 76 22.84 -17.14 4.89
N ARG A 77 22.47 -18.30 4.39
CA ARG A 77 23.45 -19.34 3.98
C ARG A 77 24.23 -18.91 2.74
N ASP A 78 23.53 -18.36 1.76
CA ASP A 78 24.08 -18.06 0.44
C ASP A 78 24.83 -16.73 0.40
N ILE A 79 24.42 -15.76 1.24
CA ILE A 79 25.03 -14.42 1.35
C ILE A 79 25.21 -14.06 2.82
N PRO A 80 26.27 -14.57 3.51
CA PRO A 80 26.50 -14.36 4.94
C PRO A 80 26.69 -12.89 5.34
N ASP A 81 27.13 -12.05 4.43
CA ASP A 81 27.33 -10.61 4.66
C ASP A 81 26.08 -9.74 4.45
N HIS A 82 24.98 -10.35 3.99
CA HIS A 82 23.72 -9.61 3.82
C HIS A 82 23.22 -9.06 5.15
N PRO A 83 22.65 -7.82 5.22
CA PRO A 83 22.13 -7.24 6.46
C PRO A 83 21.16 -8.17 7.23
N TYR A 84 20.31 -8.91 6.53
CA TYR A 84 19.43 -9.90 7.15
C TYR A 84 20.15 -11.09 7.80
N ALA A 85 21.39 -11.38 7.40
CA ALA A 85 22.18 -12.44 8.05
C ALA A 85 22.64 -12.02 9.46
N ARG A 86 22.74 -10.71 9.70
CA ARG A 86 23.20 -10.14 10.97
C ARG A 86 22.07 -9.90 11.97
N MET A 87 20.81 -10.10 11.57
CA MET A 87 19.64 -9.83 12.41
C MET A 87 18.90 -11.12 12.77
N PRO A 88 18.57 -11.38 14.03
CA PRO A 88 17.69 -12.47 14.42
C PRO A 88 16.31 -12.35 13.71
N ALA A 89 15.72 -13.48 13.34
CA ALA A 89 14.39 -13.49 12.72
C ALA A 89 13.33 -12.90 13.67
N ALA A 90 13.48 -13.13 14.98
CA ALA A 90 12.58 -12.58 15.98
C ALA A 90 12.60 -11.03 16.03
N ASP A 91 13.76 -10.41 15.82
CA ASP A 91 13.89 -8.95 15.81
C ASP A 91 13.24 -8.35 14.55
N ILE A 92 13.39 -9.04 13.41
CA ILE A 92 12.70 -8.64 12.16
C ILE A 92 11.19 -8.74 12.34
N ALA A 93 10.69 -9.83 12.93
CA ALA A 93 9.26 -10.01 13.19
C ALA A 93 8.72 -8.92 14.14
N ALA A 94 9.45 -8.63 15.24
CA ALA A 94 9.11 -7.59 16.20
C ALA A 94 9.11 -6.18 15.59
N ALA A 95 10.04 -5.89 14.67
CA ALA A 95 10.07 -4.63 13.95
C ALA A 95 8.83 -4.46 13.02
N PHE A 96 8.42 -5.53 12.33
CA PHE A 96 7.16 -5.53 11.58
C PHE A 96 5.97 -5.28 12.51
N ASP A 97 5.87 -5.99 13.64
CA ASP A 97 4.76 -5.82 14.59
C ASP A 97 4.68 -4.38 15.11
N ALA A 98 5.81 -3.79 15.47
CA ALA A 98 5.88 -2.41 15.93
C ALA A 98 5.42 -1.41 14.84
N LEU A 99 5.88 -1.58 13.60
CA LEU A 99 5.48 -0.74 12.48
C LEU A 99 4.00 -0.87 12.16
N LEU A 100 3.48 -2.11 12.12
CA LEU A 100 2.05 -2.35 11.82
C LEU A 100 1.15 -1.83 12.94
N ALA A 101 1.57 -1.92 14.20
CA ALA A 101 0.86 -1.33 15.34
C ALA A 101 0.80 0.20 15.23
N PHE A 102 1.92 0.84 14.90
CA PHE A 102 1.97 2.28 14.62
C PHE A 102 0.99 2.67 13.51
N LEU A 103 1.07 2.02 12.34
CA LEU A 103 0.19 2.32 11.20
C LEU A 103 -1.29 2.11 11.53
N LYS A 104 -1.61 1.06 12.29
CA LYS A 104 -2.98 0.82 12.77
C LYS A 104 -3.48 1.97 13.64
N ASN A 105 -2.65 2.49 14.56
CA ASN A 105 -2.97 3.63 15.41
C ASN A 105 -3.18 4.92 14.60
N GLN A 106 -2.51 5.02 13.44
CA GLN A 106 -2.70 6.13 12.49
C GLN A 106 -3.90 5.93 11.53
N GLY A 107 -4.72 4.88 11.72
CA GLY A 107 -5.88 4.58 10.89
C GLY A 107 -5.55 3.88 9.57
N LEU A 108 -4.35 3.31 9.47
CA LEU A 108 -3.88 2.53 8.32
C LEU A 108 -3.60 1.08 8.73
N PRO A 109 -4.61 0.26 9.03
CA PRO A 109 -4.38 -1.12 9.42
C PRO A 109 -3.84 -1.94 8.25
N TYR A 110 -2.96 -2.88 8.58
CA TYR A 110 -2.35 -3.84 7.67
C TYR A 110 -2.70 -5.26 8.07
N ARG A 111 -2.70 -6.16 7.09
CA ARG A 111 -2.82 -7.61 7.28
C ARG A 111 -1.62 -8.35 6.72
N ARG A 112 -1.32 -9.49 7.34
CA ARG A 112 -0.35 -10.47 6.87
C ARG A 112 -0.74 -11.87 7.33
N ARG A 113 -0.12 -12.87 6.73
CA ARG A 113 -0.02 -14.22 7.31
C ARG A 113 1.36 -14.34 7.95
N PRO A 114 1.46 -14.77 9.22
CA PRO A 114 2.75 -14.75 9.94
C PRO A 114 3.85 -15.57 9.29
N ASP A 115 3.46 -16.65 8.63
CA ASP A 115 4.33 -17.71 8.10
C ASP A 115 4.49 -17.69 6.58
N ARG A 116 3.76 -16.82 5.86
CA ARG A 116 3.82 -16.84 4.40
C ARG A 116 3.49 -15.50 3.75
N ASN A 117 4.08 -15.33 2.57
CA ASN A 117 3.73 -14.26 1.64
C ASN A 117 2.31 -14.43 1.10
N VAL A 118 1.71 -13.32 0.67
CA VAL A 118 0.42 -13.27 -0.02
C VAL A 118 0.61 -12.74 -1.43
N GLU A 119 -0.32 -13.05 -2.30
CA GLU A 119 -0.31 -12.57 -3.68
C GLU A 119 -1.41 -11.53 -3.89
N VAL A 120 -1.07 -10.44 -4.57
CA VAL A 120 -1.99 -9.34 -4.87
C VAL A 120 -1.93 -8.97 -6.36
N PRO A 121 -3.07 -8.66 -6.99
CA PRO A 121 -3.07 -8.05 -8.32
C PRO A 121 -2.53 -6.62 -8.22
N VAL A 122 -1.79 -6.18 -9.23
CA VAL A 122 -1.29 -4.80 -9.34
C VAL A 122 -1.71 -4.17 -10.67
N ALA A 123 -1.58 -2.85 -10.80
CA ALA A 123 -2.11 -2.06 -11.91
C ALA A 123 -1.67 -2.53 -13.31
N MET A 124 -0.51 -3.19 -13.42
CA MET A 124 -0.03 -3.76 -14.70
C MET A 124 -0.67 -5.12 -15.06
N GLY A 125 -1.57 -5.64 -14.22
CA GLY A 125 -2.14 -6.97 -14.39
C GLY A 125 -1.19 -8.10 -13.94
N ALA A 126 -0.05 -7.77 -13.38
CA ALA A 126 0.82 -8.76 -12.75
C ALA A 126 0.30 -9.12 -11.35
N VAL A 127 0.79 -10.25 -10.84
CA VAL A 127 0.58 -10.65 -9.45
C VAL A 127 1.89 -10.41 -8.70
N LYS A 128 1.83 -9.58 -7.67
CA LYS A 128 2.98 -9.34 -6.78
C LYS A 128 2.84 -10.22 -5.54
N ARG A 129 3.94 -10.89 -5.17
CA ARG A 129 4.06 -11.60 -3.91
C ARG A 129 4.66 -10.66 -2.87
N THR A 130 4.03 -10.54 -1.69
CA THR A 130 4.40 -9.59 -0.64
C THR A 130 4.06 -10.13 0.74
N TYR A 131 4.64 -9.58 1.80
CA TYR A 131 4.45 -10.08 3.16
C TYR A 131 3.28 -9.40 3.89
N CYS A 132 3.19 -8.07 3.80
CA CYS A 132 2.10 -7.32 4.44
C CYS A 132 1.39 -6.43 3.42
N VAL A 133 0.08 -6.32 3.55
CA VAL A 133 -0.78 -5.50 2.70
C VAL A 133 -1.69 -4.61 3.53
N PRO A 134 -2.07 -3.42 3.04
CA PRO A 134 -3.13 -2.62 3.66
C PRO A 134 -4.42 -3.43 3.80
N GLU A 135 -5.20 -3.16 4.83
CA GLU A 135 -6.53 -3.78 5.04
C GLU A 135 -7.42 -3.66 3.79
N THR A 136 -7.34 -2.52 3.11
CA THR A 136 -8.11 -2.25 1.89
C THR A 136 -7.75 -3.14 0.70
N VAL A 137 -6.58 -3.79 0.73
CA VAL A 137 -6.11 -4.72 -0.31
C VAL A 137 -6.48 -6.18 0.01
N TRP A 138 -6.74 -6.50 1.28
CA TRP A 138 -6.84 -7.87 1.77
C TRP A 138 -7.92 -8.72 1.08
N ASN A 139 -9.08 -8.15 0.78
CA ASN A 139 -10.12 -8.87 0.06
C ASN A 139 -9.68 -9.28 -1.34
N GLY A 140 -8.75 -8.53 -1.96
CA GLY A 140 -8.14 -8.88 -3.25
C GLY A 140 -7.23 -10.11 -3.17
N VAL A 141 -6.50 -10.28 -2.06
CA VAL A 141 -5.73 -11.52 -1.78
C VAL A 141 -6.66 -12.72 -1.81
N ARG A 142 -7.75 -12.65 -1.05
CA ARG A 142 -8.73 -13.75 -0.98
C ARG A 142 -9.43 -14.02 -2.30
N ALA A 143 -9.86 -12.96 -2.99
CA ALA A 143 -10.55 -13.08 -4.26
C ALA A 143 -9.67 -13.73 -5.34
N LEU A 144 -8.37 -13.39 -5.36
CA LEU A 144 -7.39 -14.01 -6.26
C LEU A 144 -7.14 -15.48 -5.91
N GLU A 145 -6.95 -15.80 -4.64
CA GLU A 145 -6.73 -17.19 -4.17
C GLU A 145 -7.92 -18.10 -4.51
N GLU A 146 -9.14 -17.60 -4.28
CA GLU A 146 -10.37 -18.36 -4.50
C GLU A 146 -10.87 -18.25 -5.96
N LYS A 147 -10.23 -17.45 -6.81
CA LYS A 147 -10.63 -17.16 -8.19
C LYS A 147 -12.11 -16.76 -8.28
N GLN A 148 -12.54 -15.91 -7.33
CA GLN A 148 -13.93 -15.48 -7.25
C GLN A 148 -14.35 -14.69 -8.49
N PRO A 149 -15.64 -14.80 -8.94
CA PRO A 149 -16.17 -13.85 -9.91
C PRO A 149 -15.97 -12.42 -9.41
N CYS A 150 -15.22 -11.62 -10.16
CA CYS A 150 -14.80 -10.29 -9.72
C CYS A 150 -15.03 -9.25 -10.81
N LEU A 151 -15.44 -8.05 -10.40
CA LEU A 151 -15.54 -6.88 -11.24
C LEU A 151 -14.35 -5.97 -10.95
N ILE A 152 -13.52 -5.69 -11.95
CA ILE A 152 -12.48 -4.66 -11.85
C ILE A 152 -13.04 -3.36 -12.41
N VAL A 153 -13.08 -2.32 -11.60
CA VAL A 153 -13.58 -1.00 -11.98
C VAL A 153 -12.43 -0.07 -12.33
N ASP A 154 -12.58 0.61 -13.44
CA ASP A 154 -11.70 1.65 -13.95
C ASP A 154 -12.47 2.98 -13.96
N PHE A 155 -11.74 4.10 -13.93
CA PHE A 155 -12.34 5.43 -13.98
C PHE A 155 -11.94 6.17 -15.26
N ASP A 156 -12.89 6.92 -15.82
CA ASP A 156 -12.61 7.78 -16.96
C ASP A 156 -11.45 8.72 -16.62
N GLN A 157 -10.50 8.81 -17.56
CA GLN A 157 -9.34 9.71 -17.50
C GLN A 157 -8.33 9.45 -16.35
N LEU A 158 -8.49 8.41 -15.55
CA LEU A 158 -7.46 8.00 -14.61
C LEU A 158 -6.27 7.41 -15.36
N ARG A 159 -5.09 8.02 -15.17
CA ARG A 159 -3.85 7.55 -15.78
C ARG A 159 -3.21 6.42 -14.97
N GLY A 160 -2.51 5.51 -15.66
CA GLY A 160 -1.73 4.45 -15.03
C GLY A 160 -2.55 3.30 -14.47
N PHE A 161 -3.85 3.22 -14.80
CA PHE A 161 -4.73 2.10 -14.43
C PHE A 161 -5.65 1.73 -15.59
N SER A 162 -5.78 0.45 -15.86
CA SER A 162 -6.69 -0.08 -16.86
C SER A 162 -7.28 -1.42 -16.44
N ALA A 163 -8.55 -1.42 -16.08
CA ALA A 163 -9.26 -2.64 -15.68
C ALA A 163 -9.22 -3.72 -16.78
N ARG A 164 -9.33 -3.30 -18.05
CA ARG A 164 -9.28 -4.21 -19.20
C ARG A 164 -7.90 -4.87 -19.33
N GLN A 165 -6.83 -4.10 -19.18
CA GLN A 165 -5.48 -4.65 -19.22
C GLN A 165 -5.26 -5.64 -18.07
N ILE A 166 -5.66 -5.28 -16.84
CA ILE A 166 -5.56 -6.15 -15.67
C ILE A 166 -6.29 -7.47 -15.92
N ALA A 167 -7.54 -7.41 -16.36
CA ALA A 167 -8.34 -8.61 -16.63
C ALA A 167 -7.71 -9.48 -17.72
N SER A 168 -7.28 -8.89 -18.83
CA SER A 168 -6.64 -9.62 -19.92
C SER A 168 -5.34 -10.30 -19.50
N THR A 169 -4.50 -9.63 -18.72
CA THR A 169 -3.22 -10.19 -18.25
C THR A 169 -3.43 -11.28 -17.20
N LEU A 170 -4.45 -11.14 -16.35
CA LEU A 170 -4.76 -12.11 -15.30
C LEU A 170 -5.60 -13.29 -15.77
N GLU A 171 -6.18 -13.28 -16.98
CA GLU A 171 -7.08 -14.34 -17.48
C GLU A 171 -6.53 -15.76 -17.27
N PRO A 172 -5.23 -16.07 -17.51
CA PRO A 172 -4.70 -17.41 -17.28
C PRO A 172 -4.69 -17.84 -15.80
N ARG A 173 -4.61 -16.89 -14.86
CA ARG A 173 -4.54 -17.14 -13.41
C ARG A 173 -5.87 -16.93 -12.71
N TRP A 174 -6.68 -16.01 -13.20
CA TRP A 174 -7.97 -15.61 -12.64
C TRP A 174 -8.99 -15.44 -13.76
N PRO A 175 -9.52 -16.52 -14.32
CA PRO A 175 -10.43 -16.49 -15.45
C PRO A 175 -11.77 -15.85 -15.09
N GLY A 176 -12.40 -15.22 -16.09
CA GLY A 176 -13.73 -14.67 -15.97
C GLY A 176 -13.81 -13.35 -15.19
N LEU A 177 -12.73 -12.60 -15.12
CA LEU A 177 -12.74 -11.23 -14.61
C LEU A 177 -13.60 -10.34 -15.51
N ARG A 178 -14.53 -9.61 -14.92
CA ARG A 178 -15.33 -8.60 -15.61
C ARG A 178 -14.72 -7.22 -15.37
N THR A 179 -14.97 -6.31 -16.31
CA THR A 179 -14.48 -4.93 -16.22
C THR A 179 -15.60 -3.93 -16.42
N ALA A 180 -15.53 -2.81 -15.74
CA ALA A 180 -16.36 -1.64 -15.98
C ALA A 180 -15.51 -0.38 -15.97
N ARG A 181 -15.84 0.58 -16.83
CA ARG A 181 -15.29 1.93 -16.77
C ARG A 181 -16.40 2.88 -16.38
N LEU A 182 -16.19 3.62 -15.32
CA LEU A 182 -17.19 4.49 -14.72
C LEU A 182 -16.72 5.95 -14.73
N PRO A 183 -17.64 6.92 -14.86
CA PRO A 183 -17.32 8.30 -14.53
C PRO A 183 -16.99 8.40 -13.06
N PHE A 184 -16.01 9.23 -12.69
CA PHE A 184 -15.70 9.43 -11.30
C PHE A 184 -16.59 10.53 -10.70
N PRO A 185 -17.27 10.28 -9.56
CA PRO A 185 -18.13 11.28 -8.95
C PRO A 185 -17.32 12.43 -8.38
N GLY A 186 -17.74 13.66 -8.65
CA GLY A 186 -17.14 14.88 -8.07
C GLY A 186 -16.49 15.84 -9.05
N GLY A 187 -16.53 15.58 -10.34
CA GLY A 187 -16.11 16.55 -11.36
C GLY A 187 -15.63 15.94 -12.67
N THR A 188 -15.75 16.72 -13.71
CA THR A 188 -15.19 16.45 -15.04
C THR A 188 -13.86 17.21 -15.17
N PHE A 189 -12.76 16.56 -14.85
CA PHE A 189 -11.43 17.09 -15.14
C PHE A 189 -10.91 16.47 -16.45
N SER A 190 -10.18 17.23 -17.24
CA SER A 190 -9.55 16.73 -18.48
C SER A 190 -8.50 15.64 -18.23
N GLN A 191 -7.97 15.59 -17.03
CA GLN A 191 -7.07 14.53 -16.51
C GLN A 191 -7.36 14.35 -15.03
N GLN A 192 -7.42 13.10 -14.57
CA GLN A 192 -7.64 12.79 -13.15
C GLN A 192 -6.39 12.14 -12.56
N TYR A 193 -5.92 12.70 -11.46
CA TYR A 193 -4.86 12.10 -10.65
C TYR A 193 -5.49 11.32 -9.48
N ALA A 194 -4.86 10.23 -9.11
CA ALA A 194 -5.35 9.35 -8.05
C ALA A 194 -5.60 10.09 -6.71
N GLU A 195 -4.77 11.08 -6.39
CA GLU A 195 -4.95 11.94 -5.21
C GLU A 195 -6.28 12.71 -5.24
N GLN A 196 -6.65 13.28 -6.39
CA GLN A 196 -7.91 14.02 -6.54
C GLN A 196 -9.11 13.10 -6.36
N LEU A 197 -9.03 11.87 -6.89
CA LEU A 197 -10.06 10.86 -6.70
C LEU A 197 -10.19 10.47 -5.23
N ALA A 198 -9.06 10.26 -4.55
CA ALA A 198 -9.03 9.94 -3.13
C ALA A 198 -9.63 11.07 -2.28
N MET A 199 -9.31 12.33 -2.59
CA MET A 199 -9.92 13.50 -1.94
C MET A 199 -11.42 13.60 -2.19
N ALA A 200 -11.89 13.35 -3.42
CA ALA A 200 -13.30 13.43 -3.74
C ALA A 200 -14.13 12.38 -2.97
N LEU A 201 -13.58 11.21 -2.66
CA LEU A 201 -14.25 10.17 -1.87
C LEU A 201 -14.35 10.49 -0.37
N GLU A 202 -13.69 11.54 0.12
CA GLU A 202 -13.91 12.05 1.48
C GLU A 202 -15.37 12.56 1.65
N ALA A 203 -16.03 12.97 0.54
CA ALA A 203 -17.42 13.42 0.58
C ALA A 203 -18.41 12.24 0.52
N PRO A 204 -19.36 12.11 1.50
CA PRO A 204 -20.32 11.00 1.54
C PRO A 204 -21.20 10.88 0.29
N ARG A 205 -21.56 12.03 -0.32
CA ARG A 205 -22.37 12.07 -1.55
C ARG A 205 -21.67 11.36 -2.73
N ASN A 206 -20.35 11.54 -2.86
CA ASN A 206 -19.58 10.95 -3.93
C ASN A 206 -19.46 9.43 -3.74
N ARG A 207 -19.33 8.96 -2.50
CA ARG A 207 -19.36 7.52 -2.18
C ARG A 207 -20.73 6.90 -2.50
N ALA A 208 -21.82 7.60 -2.19
CA ALA A 208 -23.16 7.12 -2.51
C ALA A 208 -23.38 7.01 -4.03
N SER A 209 -22.95 8.01 -4.80
CA SER A 209 -23.02 7.98 -6.28
C SER A 209 -22.20 6.81 -6.83
N LEU A 210 -20.91 6.70 -6.43
CA LEU A 210 -20.04 5.63 -6.89
C LEU A 210 -20.60 4.24 -6.56
N ALA A 211 -21.18 4.06 -5.38
CA ALA A 211 -21.80 2.80 -5.01
C ALA A 211 -23.01 2.45 -5.90
N CYS A 212 -23.81 3.44 -6.30
CA CYS A 212 -24.90 3.24 -7.26
C CYS A 212 -24.36 2.75 -8.61
N ASP A 213 -23.34 3.43 -9.13
CA ASP A 213 -22.77 3.11 -10.44
C ASP A 213 -22.13 1.70 -10.44
N ILE A 214 -21.40 1.35 -9.36
CA ILE A 214 -20.83 0.00 -9.20
C ILE A 214 -21.94 -1.05 -9.15
N ARG A 215 -23.00 -0.84 -8.37
CA ARG A 215 -24.11 -1.80 -8.27
C ARG A 215 -24.80 -2.01 -9.61
N ALA A 216 -24.95 -0.98 -10.41
CA ALA A 216 -25.56 -1.08 -11.74
C ALA A 216 -24.80 -2.01 -12.69
N CYS A 217 -23.48 -2.17 -12.53
CA CYS A 217 -22.63 -3.05 -13.34
C CYS A 217 -22.15 -4.31 -12.63
N LEU A 218 -22.52 -4.51 -11.34
CA LEU A 218 -22.02 -5.60 -10.50
C LEU A 218 -22.30 -6.99 -11.06
N GLY A 219 -23.52 -7.23 -11.58
CA GLY A 219 -23.94 -8.52 -12.12
C GLY A 219 -23.72 -9.68 -11.14
N ALA A 220 -23.04 -10.74 -11.59
CA ALA A 220 -22.72 -11.93 -10.78
C ALA A 220 -21.39 -11.81 -10.01
N ALA A 221 -20.73 -10.64 -10.00
CA ALA A 221 -19.48 -10.46 -9.27
C ALA A 221 -19.70 -10.58 -7.77
N ARG A 222 -18.79 -11.29 -7.10
CA ARG A 222 -18.79 -11.52 -5.65
C ARG A 222 -17.79 -10.64 -4.93
N SER A 223 -16.96 -9.91 -5.68
CA SER A 223 -16.01 -8.92 -5.18
C SER A 223 -15.78 -7.84 -6.23
N VAL A 224 -15.27 -6.68 -5.79
CA VAL A 224 -14.96 -5.55 -6.68
C VAL A 224 -13.57 -5.04 -6.39
N GLY A 225 -12.72 -5.00 -7.42
CA GLY A 225 -11.41 -4.36 -7.40
C GLY A 225 -11.47 -2.93 -7.92
N LEU A 226 -10.87 -2.00 -7.21
CA LEU A 226 -10.78 -0.58 -7.51
C LEU A 226 -9.32 -0.14 -7.55
N PRO A 227 -8.92 0.86 -8.34
CA PRO A 227 -7.62 1.49 -8.13
C PRO A 227 -7.51 2.01 -6.69
N ALA A 228 -6.30 2.02 -6.14
CA ALA A 228 -6.05 2.47 -4.77
C ALA A 228 -6.29 3.99 -4.62
N VAL A 229 -7.56 4.36 -4.44
CA VAL A 229 -8.05 5.75 -4.34
C VAL A 229 -9.11 5.95 -3.23
N LEU A 230 -9.25 5.00 -2.30
CA LEU A 230 -10.31 5.04 -1.28
C LEU A 230 -9.98 6.00 -0.12
N GLY A 231 -9.89 7.30 -0.42
CA GLY A 231 -9.62 8.35 0.55
C GLY A 231 -8.15 8.54 0.90
N LEU A 232 -7.83 9.68 1.49
CA LEU A 232 -6.49 10.02 1.98
C LEU A 232 -6.41 9.97 3.50
N TYR A 233 -7.40 10.54 4.19
CA TYR A 233 -7.35 10.81 5.63
C TYR A 233 -8.19 9.84 6.46
N ARG A 234 -9.34 9.41 5.93
CA ARG A 234 -10.30 8.54 6.62
C ARG A 234 -10.48 7.21 5.89
N VAL A 235 -9.36 6.61 5.51
CA VAL A 235 -9.30 5.45 4.62
C VAL A 235 -10.20 4.32 5.06
N GLN A 236 -10.08 3.89 6.31
CA GLN A 236 -10.85 2.76 6.84
C GLN A 236 -12.36 3.03 6.84
N MET A 237 -12.77 4.23 7.28
CA MET A 237 -14.18 4.62 7.26
C MET A 237 -14.76 4.68 5.85
N ILE A 238 -13.99 5.22 4.88
CA ILE A 238 -14.40 5.32 3.49
C ILE A 238 -14.53 3.93 2.86
N PHE A 239 -13.57 3.07 3.12
CA PHE A 239 -13.57 1.68 2.66
C PHE A 239 -14.79 0.92 3.18
N GLU A 240 -15.06 0.97 4.48
CA GLU A 240 -16.20 0.31 5.11
C GLU A 240 -17.55 0.86 4.63
N ASP A 241 -17.68 2.20 4.54
CA ASP A 241 -18.90 2.86 4.05
C ASP A 241 -19.19 2.46 2.60
N LEU A 242 -18.18 2.51 1.73
CA LEU A 242 -18.35 2.14 0.32
C LEU A 242 -18.67 0.66 0.17
N GLN A 243 -17.95 -0.22 0.88
CA GLN A 243 -18.21 -1.67 0.86
C GLN A 243 -19.63 -2.00 1.32
N LYS A 244 -20.09 -1.39 2.42
CA LYS A 244 -21.46 -1.54 2.91
C LYS A 244 -22.49 -1.10 1.87
N ARG A 245 -22.24 0.01 1.16
CA ARG A 245 -23.15 0.53 0.14
C ARG A 245 -23.19 -0.34 -1.12
N VAL A 246 -22.05 -0.89 -1.54
CA VAL A 246 -21.96 -1.78 -2.70
C VAL A 246 -22.56 -3.16 -2.41
N GLY A 247 -22.38 -3.67 -1.20
CA GLY A 247 -22.98 -4.92 -0.72
C GLY A 247 -22.13 -6.17 -0.98
N VAL A 248 -20.92 -6.02 -1.53
CA VAL A 248 -19.94 -7.11 -1.69
C VAL A 248 -18.55 -6.65 -1.22
N PRO A 249 -17.62 -7.56 -0.92
CA PRO A 249 -16.25 -7.22 -0.60
C PRO A 249 -15.61 -6.34 -1.67
N LEU A 250 -14.99 -5.22 -1.22
CA LEU A 250 -14.19 -4.35 -2.06
C LEU A 250 -12.70 -4.58 -1.76
N PHE A 251 -11.84 -4.26 -2.74
CA PHE A 251 -10.41 -4.18 -2.52
C PHE A 251 -9.75 -3.14 -3.41
N GLU A 252 -8.68 -2.56 -2.89
CA GLU A 252 -7.82 -1.67 -3.67
C GLU A 252 -6.77 -2.48 -4.42
N ILE A 253 -6.50 -2.06 -5.66
CA ILE A 253 -5.40 -2.56 -6.49
C ILE A 253 -4.33 -1.46 -6.48
N PRO A 254 -3.11 -1.74 -6.00
CA PRO A 254 -2.02 -0.78 -6.01
C PRO A 254 -1.78 -0.20 -7.40
N ILE A 255 -1.66 1.13 -7.46
CA ILE A 255 -1.46 1.89 -8.70
C ILE A 255 0.01 2.29 -8.87
N LEU A 256 0.35 2.76 -10.08
CA LEU A 256 1.67 3.30 -10.37
C LEU A 256 1.92 4.61 -9.59
N PRO A 257 3.18 4.91 -9.25
CA PRO A 257 3.56 6.17 -8.60
C PRO A 257 3.28 7.42 -9.47
N PRO A 258 3.04 8.58 -8.81
CA PRO A 258 2.89 8.77 -7.37
C PRO A 258 1.60 8.15 -6.85
N SER A 259 1.68 7.46 -5.70
CA SER A 259 0.58 6.62 -5.20
C SER A 259 -0.15 7.26 -4.03
N VAL A 260 -1.46 7.01 -3.96
CA VAL A 260 -2.29 7.38 -2.79
C VAL A 260 -1.82 6.65 -1.53
N ALA A 261 -1.36 5.40 -1.66
CA ALA A 261 -0.80 4.64 -0.54
C ALA A 261 0.45 5.33 0.04
N GLY A 262 1.34 5.84 -0.82
CA GLY A 262 2.49 6.61 -0.38
C GLY A 262 2.12 7.92 0.32
N LEU A 263 1.10 8.63 -0.18
CA LEU A 263 0.56 9.83 0.48
C LEU A 263 0.01 9.52 1.88
N ARG A 264 -0.74 8.43 2.02
CA ARG A 264 -1.28 7.97 3.32
C ARG A 264 -0.17 7.64 4.32
N LEU A 265 0.88 6.94 3.87
CA LEU A 265 2.05 6.62 4.69
C LEU A 265 2.78 7.89 5.12
N ARG A 266 3.07 8.80 4.18
CA ARG A 266 3.70 10.09 4.49
C ARG A 266 2.93 10.86 5.56
N ASP A 267 1.62 10.96 5.39
CA ASP A 267 0.76 11.68 6.33
C ASP A 267 0.74 11.02 7.73
N ALA A 268 0.72 9.68 7.79
CA ALA A 268 0.78 8.93 9.04
C ALA A 268 2.09 9.21 9.82
N PHE A 269 3.21 9.16 9.15
CA PHE A 269 4.51 9.45 9.79
C PHE A 269 4.63 10.92 10.19
N HIS A 270 4.18 11.86 9.35
CA HIS A 270 4.25 13.28 9.67
C HIS A 270 3.39 13.69 10.86
N ARG A 271 2.27 13.02 11.07
CA ARG A 271 1.42 13.28 12.25
C ARG A 271 2.11 12.90 13.56
N GLU A 272 2.91 11.84 13.56
CA GLU A 272 3.57 11.32 14.74
C GLU A 272 4.92 12.00 15.00
N ILE A 273 5.77 12.09 13.97
CA ILE A 273 7.13 12.65 14.11
C ILE A 273 7.08 14.17 14.32
N GLY A 274 5.99 14.82 13.88
CA GLY A 274 5.87 16.27 13.88
C GLY A 274 6.73 16.93 12.80
N ARG A 275 6.59 18.25 12.65
CA ARG A 275 7.44 19.07 11.81
C ARG A 275 8.26 19.99 12.70
N ALA A 276 9.53 19.70 12.88
CA ALA A 276 10.44 20.74 13.32
C ALA A 276 10.68 21.68 12.12
N HIS A 277 10.15 22.90 12.19
CA HIS A 277 10.53 23.94 11.24
C HIS A 277 11.89 24.47 11.65
N VAL A 278 12.91 24.22 10.83
CA VAL A 278 14.22 24.89 10.91
C VAL A 278 14.22 26.10 9.98
#